data_b5d07cd8814540885dd64ea0e0bf37e1
#
_entry.id   b5d07cd8814540885dd64ea0e0bf37e1
#
_cell.length_a   1.000
_cell.length_b   1.000
_cell.length_c   1.000
_cell.angle_alpha   90.00
_cell.angle_beta   90.00
_cell.angle_gamma   90.00
#
_symmetry.space_group_name_H-M   'P 1'
#
loop_
_entity.id
_entity.type
_entity.pdbx_description
1 polymer ?
#
loop_
_entity_poly.entity_id
_entity_poly.type
_entity_poly.pdbx_seq_one_letter_code
_entity_poly.pdbx_strand_id
1 'polypeptide(L)'
;MTKRIETCGGIAAGKTTLTRMLAENGFAPIYERFEDNPFLNQFYQNNASDNTFETEIACTLLHYSGIKQNQNEGIWVSDYAMVQDYSYGMQNLAPAQKEVFDQMYDYLCSTLVPADLIIYLKCSAECLRERIQRRSRDMETTITKEYLQRHIDVLEYNLKDEERLLVIDSEKFDFRERDQKMVLELVEEHIFL
;
A
#
# COMPACT_ATOMS: atom_id res chain seq x y z
N MET A 1 15.43 3.31 -19.15
CA MET A 1 14.00 2.90 -19.20
C MET A 1 13.46 3.05 -17.79
N THR A 2 12.38 3.80 -17.60
CA THR A 2 11.78 3.98 -16.28
C THR A 2 10.74 2.90 -16.07
N LYS A 3 10.82 2.19 -14.94
CA LYS A 3 9.81 1.22 -14.52
C LYS A 3 9.37 1.52 -13.09
N ARG A 4 8.09 1.34 -12.81
CA ARG A 4 7.49 1.58 -11.51
C ARG A 4 6.83 0.34 -10.94
N ILE A 5 7.20 0.02 -9.70
CA ILE A 5 6.61 -1.04 -8.89
C ILE A 5 5.85 -0.38 -7.74
N GLU A 6 4.62 -0.79 -7.50
CA GLU A 6 3.85 -0.42 -6.32
C GLU A 6 3.64 -1.63 -5.42
N THR A 7 3.77 -1.46 -4.10
CA THR A 7 3.50 -2.55 -3.17
C THR A 7 2.22 -2.29 -2.39
N CYS A 8 1.33 -3.27 -2.31
CA CYS A 8 0.10 -3.21 -1.54
C CYS A 8 -0.05 -4.40 -0.59
N GLY A 9 -1.00 -4.29 0.31
CA GLY A 9 -1.28 -5.30 1.34
C GLY A 9 -1.70 -4.66 2.66
N GLY A 10 -2.27 -5.43 3.55
CA GLY A 10 -2.79 -4.93 4.83
C GLY A 10 -1.75 -4.23 5.69
N ILE A 11 -2.23 -3.55 6.73
CA ILE A 11 -1.36 -2.92 7.73
C ILE A 11 -0.45 -4.01 8.35
N ALA A 12 0.85 -3.75 8.40
CA ALA A 12 1.87 -4.70 8.86
C ALA A 12 2.11 -5.93 7.94
N ALA A 13 1.65 -5.95 6.69
CA ALA A 13 1.91 -7.02 5.73
C ALA A 13 3.40 -7.17 5.36
N GLY A 14 4.22 -6.13 5.58
CA GLY A 14 5.66 -6.17 5.29
C GLY A 14 6.10 -5.31 4.11
N LYS A 15 5.24 -4.42 3.60
CA LYS A 15 5.52 -3.55 2.44
C LYS A 15 6.86 -2.83 2.56
N THR A 16 7.05 -2.08 3.62
CA THR A 16 8.31 -1.33 3.86
C THR A 16 9.53 -2.26 3.99
N THR A 17 9.35 -3.48 4.51
CA THR A 17 10.44 -4.47 4.60
C THR A 17 10.84 -4.96 3.21
N LEU A 18 9.87 -5.29 2.37
CA LEU A 18 10.11 -5.67 0.97
C LEU A 18 10.76 -4.52 0.19
N THR A 19 10.20 -3.31 0.29
CA THR A 19 10.75 -2.12 -0.39
C THR A 19 12.19 -1.84 0.00
N ARG A 20 12.54 -2.01 1.29
CA ARG A 20 13.93 -1.86 1.76
C ARG A 20 14.84 -2.94 1.17
N MET A 21 14.40 -4.18 1.15
CA MET A 21 15.16 -5.29 0.55
C MET A 21 15.41 -5.05 -0.94
N LEU A 22 14.41 -4.58 -1.68
CA LEU A 22 14.57 -4.21 -3.09
C LEU A 22 15.51 -3.00 -3.27
N ALA A 23 15.46 -2.01 -2.37
CA ALA A 23 16.37 -0.87 -2.40
C ALA A 23 17.83 -1.28 -2.19
N GLU A 24 18.10 -2.24 -1.31
CA GLU A 24 19.44 -2.81 -1.09
C GLU A 24 19.95 -3.57 -2.33
N ASN A 25 19.06 -3.93 -3.26
CA ASN A 25 19.35 -4.59 -4.53
C ASN A 25 19.22 -3.67 -5.76
N GLY A 26 19.30 -2.35 -5.57
CA GLY A 26 19.43 -1.37 -6.64
C GLY A 26 18.12 -0.74 -7.15
N PHE A 27 16.99 -1.04 -6.53
CA PHE A 27 15.74 -0.34 -6.82
C PHE A 27 15.69 1.00 -6.08
N ALA A 28 15.11 2.02 -6.69
CA ALA A 28 14.97 3.33 -6.04
C ALA A 28 13.68 3.36 -5.18
N PRO A 29 13.77 3.47 -3.83
CA PRO A 29 12.60 3.37 -2.99
C PRO A 29 11.83 4.69 -2.90
N ILE A 30 10.51 4.60 -2.80
CA ILE A 30 9.61 5.69 -2.41
C ILE A 30 8.87 5.23 -1.17
N TYR A 31 9.26 5.78 -0.01
CA TYR A 31 8.65 5.40 1.27
C TYR A 31 7.42 6.26 1.58
N GLU A 32 6.41 5.63 2.15
CA GLU A 32 5.26 6.30 2.75
C GLU A 32 5.72 7.23 3.89
N ARG A 33 5.23 8.46 3.87
CA ARG A 33 5.47 9.47 4.91
C ARG A 33 4.17 9.72 5.66
N PHE A 34 3.71 8.70 6.38
CA PHE A 34 2.43 8.75 7.11
C PHE A 34 2.41 9.86 8.17
N GLU A 35 3.57 10.27 8.69
CA GLU A 35 3.68 11.39 9.64
C GLU A 35 3.31 12.74 9.02
N ASP A 36 3.37 12.86 7.70
CA ASP A 36 3.00 14.07 6.98
C ASP A 36 1.48 14.25 6.85
N ASN A 37 0.70 13.20 7.16
CA ASN A 37 -0.76 13.29 7.18
C ASN A 37 -1.24 13.83 8.53
N PRO A 38 -1.72 15.09 8.59
CA PRO A 38 -2.10 15.73 9.86
C PRO A 38 -3.36 15.13 10.51
N PHE A 39 -4.14 14.37 9.76
CA PHE A 39 -5.42 13.80 10.22
C PHE A 39 -5.27 12.37 10.75
N LEU A 40 -4.19 11.67 10.42
CA LEU A 40 -4.02 10.24 10.67
C LEU A 40 -4.07 9.88 12.17
N ASN A 41 -3.46 10.69 13.02
CA ASN A 41 -3.47 10.44 14.47
C ASN A 41 -4.90 10.52 15.04
N GLN A 42 -5.72 11.48 14.60
CA GLN A 42 -7.08 11.62 15.05
C GLN A 42 -7.97 10.49 14.51
N PHE A 43 -7.75 10.07 13.29
CA PHE A 43 -8.44 8.94 12.67
C PHE A 43 -8.33 7.67 13.52
N TYR A 44 -7.13 7.34 14.01
CA TYR A 44 -6.94 6.16 14.85
C TYR A 44 -7.40 6.32 16.29
N GLN A 45 -7.39 7.53 16.87
CA GLN A 45 -7.76 7.77 18.27
C GLN A 45 -9.26 7.86 18.50
N ASN A 46 -10.03 8.38 17.56
CA ASN A 46 -11.44 8.75 17.74
C ASN A 46 -12.44 7.78 17.07
N ASN A 47 -12.08 6.52 16.80
CA ASN A 47 -12.94 5.57 16.07
C ASN A 47 -13.53 6.16 14.76
N ALA A 48 -12.70 6.82 14.00
CA ALA A 48 -12.88 7.08 12.56
C ALA A 48 -14.00 8.03 12.10
N SER A 49 -14.75 8.73 12.97
CA SER A 49 -15.93 9.44 12.45
C SER A 49 -15.68 10.85 11.91
N ASP A 50 -14.80 11.63 12.54
CA ASP A 50 -14.76 13.07 12.26
C ASP A 50 -13.78 13.51 11.16
N ASN A 51 -12.73 12.73 10.89
CA ASN A 51 -11.68 13.09 9.92
C ASN A 51 -11.36 11.98 8.90
N THR A 52 -12.29 11.05 8.67
CA THR A 52 -12.07 9.93 7.74
C THR A 52 -11.82 10.43 6.32
N PHE A 53 -12.66 11.34 5.85
CA PHE A 53 -12.54 11.89 4.50
C PHE A 53 -11.23 12.63 4.28
N GLU A 54 -10.88 13.51 5.21
CA GLU A 54 -9.63 14.29 5.18
C GLU A 54 -8.41 13.36 5.23
N THR A 55 -8.48 12.31 6.02
CA THR A 55 -7.41 11.31 6.14
C THR A 55 -7.17 10.59 4.82
N GLU A 56 -8.23 10.07 4.17
CA GLU A 56 -8.12 9.35 2.90
C GLU A 56 -7.65 10.26 1.77
N ILE A 57 -8.17 11.50 1.70
CA ILE A 57 -7.71 12.50 0.72
C ILE A 57 -6.22 12.81 0.91
N ALA A 58 -5.79 13.06 2.14
CA ALA A 58 -4.41 13.42 2.45
C ALA A 58 -3.44 12.26 2.15
N CYS A 59 -3.78 11.01 2.53
CA CYS A 59 -2.98 9.83 2.18
C CYS A 59 -2.82 9.70 0.66
N THR A 60 -3.93 9.74 -0.08
CA THR A 60 -3.91 9.60 -1.54
C THR A 60 -3.07 10.69 -2.21
N LEU A 61 -3.18 11.96 -1.76
CA LEU A 61 -2.39 13.07 -2.30
C LEU A 61 -0.89 12.95 -1.98
N LEU A 62 -0.53 12.48 -0.78
CA LEU A 62 0.87 12.25 -0.39
C LEU A 62 1.48 11.14 -1.26
N HIS A 63 0.78 10.03 -1.44
CA HIS A 63 1.22 8.92 -2.27
C HIS A 63 1.34 9.32 -3.75
N TYR A 64 0.31 9.96 -4.29
CA TYR A 64 0.35 10.54 -5.64
C TYR A 64 1.54 11.47 -5.84
N SER A 65 1.77 12.40 -4.90
CA SER A 65 2.89 13.35 -4.97
C SER A 65 4.24 12.62 -4.94
N GLY A 66 4.38 11.61 -4.08
CA GLY A 66 5.58 10.78 -4.01
C GLY A 66 5.89 10.09 -5.34
N ILE A 67 4.87 9.47 -5.96
CA ILE A 67 5.02 8.85 -7.28
C ILE A 67 5.37 9.90 -8.34
N LYS A 68 4.63 10.99 -8.40
CA LYS A 68 4.79 12.00 -9.45
C LYS A 68 6.15 12.69 -9.43
N GLN A 69 6.73 12.89 -8.25
CA GLN A 69 8.05 13.54 -8.09
C GLN A 69 9.22 12.61 -8.45
N ASN A 70 8.99 11.29 -8.49
CA ASN A 70 10.03 10.28 -8.69
C ASN A 70 9.92 9.55 -10.04
N GLN A 71 9.47 10.22 -11.09
CA GLN A 71 9.38 9.65 -12.45
C GLN A 71 10.70 9.75 -13.25
N ASN A 72 11.85 9.66 -12.57
CA ASN A 72 13.16 9.73 -13.17
C ASN A 72 13.59 8.38 -13.79
N GLU A 73 14.79 8.32 -14.38
CA GLU A 73 15.35 7.07 -14.90
C GLU A 73 15.61 6.04 -13.79
N GLY A 74 15.34 4.77 -14.08
CA GLY A 74 15.58 3.66 -13.16
C GLY A 74 14.30 2.86 -12.83
N ILE A 75 14.46 1.88 -11.94
CA ILE A 75 13.36 1.08 -11.43
C ILE A 75 13.00 1.60 -10.03
N TRP A 76 11.77 2.06 -9.89
CA TRP A 76 11.23 2.62 -8.65
C TRP A 76 10.34 1.61 -7.94
N VAL A 77 10.38 1.60 -6.62
CA VAL A 77 9.47 0.79 -5.81
C VAL A 77 8.90 1.62 -4.67
N SER A 78 7.57 1.73 -4.60
CA SER A 78 6.88 2.36 -3.47
C SER A 78 6.41 1.32 -2.45
N ASP A 79 6.45 1.66 -1.15
CA ASP A 79 5.87 0.82 -0.09
C ASP A 79 4.37 1.10 0.13
N TYR A 80 3.74 1.62 -0.90
CA TYR A 80 2.30 1.86 -1.03
C TYR A 80 1.86 1.70 -2.50
N ALA A 81 0.55 1.61 -2.72
CA ALA A 81 -0.04 1.52 -4.05
C ALA A 81 -1.31 2.36 -4.14
N MET A 82 -1.53 3.01 -5.29
CA MET A 82 -2.74 3.81 -5.51
C MET A 82 -4.01 2.98 -5.37
N VAL A 83 -4.03 1.73 -5.83
CA VAL A 83 -5.16 0.81 -5.65
C VAL A 83 -5.47 0.51 -4.19
N GLN A 84 -4.48 0.56 -3.30
CA GLN A 84 -4.70 0.41 -1.86
C GLN A 84 -5.40 1.63 -1.27
N ASP A 85 -5.03 2.85 -1.68
CA ASP A 85 -5.71 4.07 -1.26
C ASP A 85 -7.19 4.05 -1.70
N TYR A 86 -7.44 3.63 -2.93
CA TYR A 86 -8.81 3.43 -3.42
C TYR A 86 -9.59 2.43 -2.56
N SER A 87 -8.94 1.34 -2.16
CA SER A 87 -9.55 0.32 -1.31
C SER A 87 -9.88 0.84 0.08
N TYR A 88 -9.05 1.69 0.67
CA TYR A 88 -9.37 2.38 1.93
C TYR A 88 -10.52 3.36 1.75
N GLY A 89 -10.53 4.16 0.68
CA GLY A 89 -11.66 5.04 0.36
C GLY A 89 -12.97 4.28 0.22
N MET A 90 -12.97 3.14 -0.47
CA MET A 90 -14.15 2.27 -0.59
C MET A 90 -14.63 1.72 0.75
N GLN A 91 -13.72 1.39 1.65
CA GLN A 91 -14.04 0.80 2.95
C GLN A 91 -14.54 1.83 3.96
N ASN A 92 -13.95 3.02 3.96
CA ASN A 92 -14.06 3.96 5.08
C ASN A 92 -15.02 5.13 4.82
N LEU A 93 -15.23 5.51 3.55
CA LEU A 93 -15.98 6.71 3.20
C LEU A 93 -17.50 6.48 3.12
N ALA A 94 -18.25 7.45 3.61
CA ALA A 94 -19.69 7.50 3.39
C ALA A 94 -20.01 7.78 1.89
N PRO A 95 -21.18 7.40 1.38
CA PRO A 95 -21.49 7.47 -0.06
C PRO A 95 -21.20 8.83 -0.71
N ALA A 96 -21.60 9.95 -0.07
CA ALA A 96 -21.35 11.29 -0.61
C ALA A 96 -19.87 11.69 -0.61
N GLN A 97 -19.10 11.25 0.39
CA GLN A 97 -17.65 11.45 0.47
C GLN A 97 -16.93 10.64 -0.60
N LYS A 98 -17.39 9.41 -0.80
CA LYS A 98 -16.83 8.50 -1.80
C LYS A 98 -17.01 9.06 -3.22
N GLU A 99 -18.14 9.66 -3.56
CA GLU A 99 -18.38 10.26 -4.86
C GLU A 99 -17.34 11.36 -5.19
N VAL A 100 -17.01 12.21 -4.23
CA VAL A 100 -15.96 13.23 -4.38
C VAL A 100 -14.58 12.61 -4.47
N PHE A 101 -14.32 11.61 -3.62
CA PHE A 101 -13.05 10.88 -3.60
C PHE A 101 -12.79 10.17 -4.94
N ASP A 102 -13.79 9.50 -5.52
CA ASP A 102 -13.69 8.81 -6.79
C ASP A 102 -13.28 9.76 -7.91
N GLN A 103 -13.91 10.93 -8.01
CA GLN A 103 -13.57 11.93 -9.03
C GLN A 103 -12.14 12.44 -8.89
N MET A 104 -11.71 12.72 -7.65
CA MET A 104 -10.33 13.13 -7.40
C MET A 104 -9.35 12.00 -7.74
N TYR A 105 -9.62 10.78 -7.28
CA TYR A 105 -8.77 9.62 -7.50
C TYR A 105 -8.57 9.34 -9.00
N ASP A 106 -9.67 9.32 -9.77
CA ASP A 106 -9.65 9.12 -11.22
C ASP A 106 -8.81 10.19 -11.93
N TYR A 107 -8.98 11.46 -11.52
CA TYR A 107 -8.17 12.54 -12.06
C TYR A 107 -6.69 12.35 -11.75
N LEU A 108 -6.33 12.04 -10.51
CA LEU A 108 -4.93 11.83 -10.12
C LEU A 108 -4.31 10.66 -10.88
N CYS A 109 -4.99 9.53 -10.95
CA CYS A 109 -4.53 8.35 -11.68
C CYS A 109 -4.38 8.61 -13.18
N SER A 110 -5.28 9.41 -13.80
CA SER A 110 -5.17 9.78 -15.21
C SER A 110 -3.92 10.57 -15.56
N THR A 111 -3.27 11.19 -14.59
CA THR A 111 -2.05 11.98 -14.75
C THR A 111 -0.75 11.21 -14.44
N LEU A 112 -0.87 9.97 -13.98
CA LEU A 112 0.25 9.08 -13.72
C LEU A 112 0.43 8.07 -14.87
N VAL A 113 1.68 7.72 -15.15
CA VAL A 113 1.94 6.51 -15.95
C VAL A 113 1.51 5.31 -15.11
N PRO A 114 0.80 4.32 -15.65
CA PRO A 114 0.44 3.11 -14.91
C PRO A 114 1.65 2.39 -14.32
N ALA A 115 1.50 1.72 -13.17
CA ALA A 115 2.55 0.88 -12.62
C ALA A 115 2.90 -0.26 -13.59
N ASP A 116 4.19 -0.58 -13.71
CA ASP A 116 4.64 -1.73 -14.52
C ASP A 116 4.39 -3.05 -13.77
N LEU A 117 4.36 -3.00 -12.45
CA LEU A 117 4.09 -4.15 -11.58
C LEU A 117 3.43 -3.69 -10.29
N ILE A 118 2.41 -4.41 -9.85
CA ILE A 118 1.84 -4.29 -8.51
C ILE A 118 2.19 -5.56 -7.72
N ILE A 119 2.84 -5.41 -6.58
CA ILE A 119 3.15 -6.53 -5.69
C ILE A 119 2.14 -6.53 -4.54
N TYR A 120 1.28 -7.54 -4.49
CA TYR A 120 0.36 -7.75 -3.39
C TYR A 120 0.97 -8.70 -2.34
N LEU A 121 1.22 -8.16 -1.16
CA LEU A 121 1.64 -8.94 0.00
C LEU A 121 0.42 -9.54 0.70
N LYS A 122 0.08 -10.76 0.28
CA LYS A 122 -1.04 -11.49 0.87
C LYS A 122 -0.70 -11.93 2.29
N CYS A 123 -1.64 -11.66 3.21
CA CYS A 123 -1.51 -11.99 4.63
C CYS A 123 -2.90 -12.09 5.26
N SER A 124 -3.12 -13.04 6.15
CA SER A 124 -4.39 -13.17 6.87
C SER A 124 -4.59 -12.04 7.89
N ALA A 125 -5.84 -11.71 8.17
CA ALA A 125 -6.17 -10.71 9.19
C ALA A 125 -5.64 -11.09 10.57
N GLU A 126 -5.53 -12.39 10.89
CA GLU A 126 -4.95 -12.89 12.12
C GLU A 126 -3.47 -12.53 12.22
N CYS A 127 -2.71 -12.90 11.19
CA CYS A 127 -1.27 -12.64 11.14
C CYS A 127 -0.98 -11.12 11.14
N LEU A 128 -1.76 -10.32 10.39
CA LEU A 128 -1.63 -8.86 10.41
C LEU A 128 -1.83 -8.31 11.82
N ARG A 129 -2.86 -8.77 12.53
CA ARG A 129 -3.13 -8.35 13.90
C ARG A 129 -1.99 -8.69 14.86
N GLU A 130 -1.46 -9.90 14.78
CA GLU A 130 -0.29 -10.30 15.58
C GLU A 130 0.93 -9.41 15.29
N ARG A 131 1.15 -9.09 14.01
CA ARG A 131 2.26 -8.22 13.60
C ARG A 131 2.09 -6.79 14.09
N ILE A 132 0.86 -6.25 14.06
CA ILE A 132 0.51 -4.94 14.62
C ILE A 132 0.80 -4.92 16.12
N GLN A 133 0.33 -5.90 16.87
CA GLN A 133 0.58 -6.01 18.30
C GLN A 133 2.08 -6.09 18.62
N ARG A 134 2.83 -6.85 17.82
CA ARG A 134 4.27 -7.06 18.02
C ARG A 134 5.10 -5.80 17.76
N ARG A 135 4.69 -4.97 16.80
CA ARG A 135 5.38 -3.70 16.51
C ARG A 135 4.99 -2.54 17.43
N SER A 136 3.88 -2.68 18.18
CA SER A 136 3.46 -1.79 19.28
C SER A 136 3.43 -0.29 18.92
N ARG A 137 2.89 0.06 17.75
CA ARG A 137 2.61 1.48 17.44
C ARG A 137 1.32 1.89 18.14
N ASP A 138 1.39 2.90 19.00
CA ASP A 138 0.26 3.34 19.84
C ASP A 138 -1.00 3.64 19.02
N MET A 139 -0.87 4.27 17.85
CA MET A 139 -1.98 4.62 16.98
C MET A 139 -2.73 3.40 16.40
N GLU A 140 -2.09 2.24 16.31
CA GLU A 140 -2.66 1.05 15.65
C GLU A 140 -3.33 0.06 16.62
N THR A 141 -3.28 0.34 17.91
CA THR A 141 -3.80 -0.57 18.97
C THR A 141 -5.30 -0.81 18.87
N THR A 142 -6.06 0.12 18.31
CA THR A 142 -7.51 0.06 18.14
C THR A 142 -7.97 -0.70 16.88
N ILE A 143 -7.05 -1.05 15.97
CA ILE A 143 -7.39 -1.73 14.72
C ILE A 143 -7.89 -3.15 15.03
N THR A 144 -9.13 -3.44 14.63
CA THR A 144 -9.75 -4.76 14.86
C THR A 144 -9.43 -5.74 13.73
N LYS A 145 -9.58 -7.03 14.01
CA LYS A 145 -9.42 -8.09 13.00
C LYS A 145 -10.47 -7.95 11.89
N GLU A 146 -11.69 -7.57 12.25
CA GLU A 146 -12.78 -7.36 11.32
C GLU A 146 -12.50 -6.21 10.35
N TYR A 147 -11.87 -5.14 10.84
CA TYR A 147 -11.41 -4.04 10.00
C TYR A 147 -10.36 -4.50 8.99
N LEU A 148 -9.37 -5.28 9.45
CA LEU A 148 -8.32 -5.83 8.61
C LEU A 148 -8.87 -6.79 7.55
N GLN A 149 -9.82 -7.66 7.94
CA GLN A 149 -10.46 -8.60 7.00
C GLN A 149 -11.24 -7.85 5.92
N ARG A 150 -12.03 -6.85 6.30
CA ARG A 150 -12.75 -6.04 5.30
C ARG A 150 -11.80 -5.36 4.32
N HIS A 151 -10.66 -4.85 4.82
CA HIS A 151 -9.68 -4.25 3.93
C HIS A 151 -9.08 -5.26 2.94
N ILE A 152 -8.75 -6.47 3.41
CA ILE A 152 -8.27 -7.55 2.55
C ILE A 152 -9.30 -7.85 1.46
N ASP A 153 -10.57 -8.01 1.84
CA ASP A 153 -11.65 -8.37 0.91
C ASP A 153 -11.84 -7.28 -0.18
N VAL A 154 -11.82 -6.00 0.22
CA VAL A 154 -11.96 -4.87 -0.71
C VAL A 154 -10.72 -4.75 -1.61
N LEU A 155 -9.52 -4.91 -1.06
CA LEU A 155 -8.28 -4.84 -1.83
C LEU A 155 -8.21 -5.99 -2.84
N GLU A 156 -8.51 -7.23 -2.45
CA GLU A 156 -8.54 -8.38 -3.36
C GLU A 156 -9.62 -8.21 -4.44
N TYR A 157 -10.76 -7.60 -4.12
CA TYR A 157 -11.78 -7.25 -5.10
C TYR A 157 -11.26 -6.26 -6.15
N ASN A 158 -10.51 -5.24 -5.74
CA ASN A 158 -9.95 -4.23 -6.65
C ASN A 158 -8.76 -4.77 -7.48
N LEU A 159 -8.08 -5.80 -6.99
CA LEU A 159 -6.93 -6.41 -7.67
C LEU A 159 -7.30 -7.57 -8.61
N LYS A 160 -8.55 -8.05 -8.59
CA LYS A 160 -8.98 -9.30 -9.26
C LYS A 160 -8.70 -9.35 -10.77
N ASP A 161 -8.77 -8.18 -11.43
CA ASP A 161 -8.62 -8.05 -12.87
C ASP A 161 -7.29 -7.34 -13.26
N GLU A 162 -6.36 -7.17 -12.31
CA GLU A 162 -5.06 -6.54 -12.58
C GLU A 162 -4.10 -7.56 -13.21
N GLU A 163 -3.74 -7.31 -14.46
CA GLU A 163 -2.86 -8.20 -15.23
C GLU A 163 -1.39 -8.12 -14.79
N ARG A 164 -0.98 -6.99 -14.21
CA ARG A 164 0.39 -6.73 -13.74
C ARG A 164 0.53 -6.98 -12.25
N LEU A 165 -0.05 -8.07 -11.77
CA LEU A 165 -0.11 -8.42 -10.35
C LEU A 165 0.82 -9.59 -10.02
N LEU A 166 1.77 -9.34 -9.11
CA LEU A 166 2.54 -10.39 -8.43
C LEU A 166 2.02 -10.58 -7.01
N VAL A 167 1.49 -11.75 -6.70
CA VAL A 167 1.02 -12.08 -5.35
C VAL A 167 2.12 -12.83 -4.59
N ILE A 168 2.54 -12.26 -3.45
CA ILE A 168 3.53 -12.88 -2.56
C ILE A 168 2.87 -13.16 -1.20
N ASP A 169 2.87 -14.41 -0.77
CA ASP A 169 2.38 -14.82 0.55
C ASP A 169 3.38 -14.40 1.63
N SER A 170 3.11 -13.27 2.28
CA SER A 170 4.01 -12.69 3.27
C SER A 170 4.06 -13.44 4.61
N GLU A 171 3.28 -14.50 4.76
CA GLU A 171 3.38 -15.42 5.90
C GLU A 171 4.43 -16.52 5.66
N LYS A 172 4.70 -16.84 4.39
CA LYS A 172 5.65 -17.89 4.01
C LYS A 172 7.05 -17.36 3.73
N PHE A 173 7.15 -16.12 3.23
CA PHE A 173 8.42 -15.55 2.81
C PHE A 173 9.01 -14.60 3.86
N ASP A 174 10.28 -14.80 4.16
CA ASP A 174 11.07 -13.91 5.01
C ASP A 174 11.89 -12.94 4.17
N PHE A 175 11.41 -11.69 4.08
CA PHE A 175 12.08 -10.62 3.33
C PHE A 175 13.32 -10.04 4.02
N ARG A 176 13.62 -10.49 5.25
CA ARG A 176 14.76 -9.96 6.03
C ARG A 176 16.04 -10.76 5.82
N GLU A 177 15.88 -12.08 5.65
CA GLU A 177 17.05 -12.98 5.63
C GLU A 177 16.87 -14.11 4.60
N ARG A 178 16.06 -15.11 4.95
CA ARG A 178 16.06 -16.41 4.29
C ARG A 178 15.68 -16.40 2.82
N ASP A 179 14.66 -15.64 2.48
CA ASP A 179 14.01 -15.75 1.16
C ASP A 179 14.28 -14.55 0.24
N GLN A 180 15.17 -13.63 0.64
CA GLN A 180 15.46 -12.40 -0.10
C GLN A 180 15.82 -12.66 -1.57
N LYS A 181 16.73 -13.60 -1.82
CA LYS A 181 17.18 -13.92 -3.17
C LYS A 181 16.04 -14.44 -4.05
N MET A 182 15.23 -15.34 -3.53
CA MET A 182 14.10 -15.91 -4.26
C MET A 182 13.03 -14.87 -4.57
N VAL A 183 12.74 -13.98 -3.60
CA VAL A 183 11.78 -12.88 -3.81
C VAL A 183 12.31 -11.87 -4.81
N LEU A 184 13.60 -11.54 -4.78
CA LEU A 184 14.22 -10.66 -5.75
C LEU A 184 14.11 -11.24 -7.18
N GLU A 185 14.47 -12.51 -7.36
CA GLU A 185 14.35 -13.21 -8.65
C GLU A 185 12.91 -13.18 -9.18
N LEU A 186 11.91 -13.44 -8.31
CA LEU A 186 10.49 -13.34 -8.67
C LEU A 186 10.09 -11.93 -9.14
N VAL A 187 10.54 -10.89 -8.46
CA VAL A 187 10.24 -9.50 -8.84
C VAL A 187 10.91 -9.14 -10.17
N GLU A 188 12.18 -9.51 -10.34
CA GLU A 188 12.92 -9.26 -11.57
C GLU A 188 12.29 -9.98 -12.77
N GLU A 189 11.89 -11.23 -12.62
CA GLU A 189 11.18 -11.96 -13.68
C GLU A 189 9.90 -11.24 -14.13
N HIS A 190 9.10 -10.70 -13.19
CA HIS A 190 7.84 -10.03 -13.53
C HIS A 190 8.03 -8.61 -14.07
N ILE A 191 9.10 -7.92 -13.70
CA ILE A 191 9.32 -6.55 -14.18
C ILE A 191 10.04 -6.51 -15.53
N PHE A 192 10.73 -7.56 -15.92
CA PHE A 192 11.48 -7.62 -17.19
C PHE A 192 10.83 -8.50 -18.29
N LEU A 193 9.72 -9.17 -17.94
CA LEU A 193 8.85 -9.82 -18.93
C LEU A 193 7.94 -8.78 -19.60
#